data_72ca786c23009ed291c08ed3fa639b03
#
_entry.id   72ca786c23009ed291c08ed3fa639b03
#
_cell.length_a   1.000
_cell.length_b   1.000
_cell.length_c   1.000
_cell.angle_alpha   90.00
_cell.angle_beta   90.00
_cell.angle_gamma   90.00
#
_symmetry.space_group_name_H-M   'P 1'
#
loop_
_entity.id
_entity.type
_entity.pdbx_description
1 polymer ?
#
loop_
_entity_poly.entity_id
_entity_poly.type
_entity_poly.pdbx_seq_one_letter_code
_entity_poly.pdbx_strand_id
1 'polypeptide(L)'
;VQLCKFKIGLIQAKRQGLASNDPTLANNSTELASMDPVDTILKPFRFSFLENGHLWLFDIRSLLAERKRVENAFNNPYTSLPIVAGTLLQLRGHIEWLRRRRYLLDATDVQEEHKIVDLCYTIDSYGYLTNVNWFKFPSIAVMHRFIDTLDELWAHRLGLTNQQRFTIFPDWDSLEGHLTPLIRSNHLPTALNQLYTFLFVFIRAAANKEDRVLASVYVLMALTHVSQGARQAFPWLHNL
;
A
#
# COMPACT_ATOMS: atom_id res chain seq x y z
N VAL A 1 -3.26 -11.45 41.92
CA VAL A 1 -2.68 -10.48 40.92
C VAL A 1 -1.59 -11.17 40.09
N GLN A 2 -0.67 -11.96 40.67
CA GLN A 2 0.39 -12.68 39.93
C GLN A 2 -0.15 -13.77 38.99
N LEU A 3 -1.12 -14.58 39.46
CA LEU A 3 -1.76 -15.61 38.63
C LEU A 3 -2.52 -15.07 37.42
N CYS A 4 -3.15 -13.89 37.54
CA CYS A 4 -3.78 -13.22 36.42
C CYS A 4 -2.76 -12.71 35.40
N LYS A 5 -1.63 -12.13 35.83
CA LYS A 5 -0.57 -11.68 34.94
C LYS A 5 0.07 -12.86 34.19
N PHE A 6 0.28 -13.99 34.86
CA PHE A 6 0.81 -15.20 34.25
C PHE A 6 -0.16 -15.82 33.23
N LYS A 7 -1.46 -15.90 33.52
CA LYS A 7 -2.47 -16.35 32.53
C LYS A 7 -2.60 -15.41 31.34
N ILE A 8 -2.51 -14.08 31.55
CA ILE A 8 -2.52 -13.10 30.46
C ILE A 8 -1.28 -13.26 29.60
N GLY A 9 -0.10 -13.44 30.19
CA GLY A 9 1.15 -13.69 29.47
C GLY A 9 1.10 -14.98 28.62
N LEU A 10 0.56 -16.07 29.16
CA LEU A 10 0.36 -17.33 28.42
C LEU A 10 -0.64 -17.20 27.28
N ILE A 11 -1.72 -16.43 27.47
CA ILE A 11 -2.71 -16.17 26.43
C ILE A 11 -2.11 -15.28 25.33
N GLN A 12 -1.29 -14.31 25.68
CA GLN A 12 -0.56 -13.49 24.72
C GLN A 12 0.45 -14.30 23.92
N ALA A 13 1.25 -15.13 24.59
CA ALA A 13 2.22 -16.03 23.94
C ALA A 13 1.55 -17.01 22.97
N LYS A 14 0.40 -17.59 23.36
CA LYS A 14 -0.39 -18.47 22.46
C LYS A 14 -0.98 -17.76 21.25
N ARG A 15 -1.18 -16.46 21.29
CA ARG A 15 -1.78 -15.67 20.20
C ARG A 15 -0.74 -15.16 19.21
N GLN A 16 0.45 -14.83 19.68
CA GLN A 16 1.53 -14.27 18.87
C GLN A 16 2.44 -15.34 18.22
N GLY A 17 2.01 -16.60 18.24
CA GLY A 17 2.80 -17.73 17.80
C GLY A 17 3.45 -18.47 18.99
N LEU A 18 3.93 -19.67 18.74
CA LEU A 18 4.54 -20.56 19.78
C LEU A 18 5.95 -20.12 20.17
N ALA A 19 6.49 -19.15 19.48
CA ALA A 19 7.85 -18.72 19.64
C ALA A 19 7.94 -17.39 20.42
N SER A 20 9.13 -17.03 20.81
CA SER A 20 9.40 -15.86 21.60
C SER A 20 8.97 -14.56 20.90
N ASN A 21 8.41 -13.61 21.66
CA ASN A 21 8.21 -12.23 21.20
C ASN A 21 9.49 -11.39 21.28
N ASP A 22 10.61 -12.01 21.58
CA ASP A 22 11.91 -11.38 21.65
C ASP A 22 12.49 -11.26 20.23
N PRO A 23 12.60 -10.04 19.68
CA PRO A 23 13.14 -9.86 18.34
C PRO A 23 14.62 -10.25 18.24
N THR A 24 15.36 -10.30 19.34
CA THR A 24 16.76 -10.70 19.32
C THR A 24 16.98 -12.18 18.99
N LEU A 25 15.94 -13.00 19.15
CA LEU A 25 15.95 -14.42 18.82
C LEU A 25 15.47 -14.71 17.39
N ALA A 26 15.02 -13.69 16.67
CA ALA A 26 14.54 -13.86 15.30
C ALA A 26 15.69 -14.16 14.34
N ASN A 27 15.46 -15.11 13.42
CA ASN A 27 16.41 -15.45 12.36
C ASN A 27 16.50 -14.37 11.29
N ASN A 28 15.39 -13.65 11.05
CA ASN A 28 15.37 -12.48 10.17
C ASN A 28 15.69 -11.20 10.96
N SER A 29 16.59 -10.39 10.43
CA SER A 29 16.97 -9.11 11.03
C SER A 29 16.03 -7.96 10.64
N THR A 30 15.34 -8.09 9.49
CA THR A 30 14.47 -7.07 8.93
C THR A 30 13.05 -7.56 8.74
N GLU A 31 12.09 -6.64 8.78
CA GLU A 31 10.71 -6.87 8.47
C GLU A 31 10.52 -7.03 6.95
N LEU A 32 9.54 -7.85 6.53
CA LEU A 32 9.34 -8.28 5.16
C LEU A 32 9.04 -7.13 4.18
N ALA A 33 8.19 -6.20 4.59
CA ALA A 33 7.66 -5.16 3.71
C ALA A 33 8.40 -3.83 3.84
N SER A 34 8.65 -3.39 5.08
CA SER A 34 9.31 -2.11 5.35
C SER A 34 10.83 -2.19 5.24
N MET A 35 11.40 -3.39 5.34
CA MET A 35 12.84 -3.64 5.47
C MET A 35 13.47 -3.01 6.73
N ASP A 36 12.66 -2.51 7.66
CA ASP A 36 13.11 -1.99 8.94
C ASP A 36 13.55 -3.14 9.87
N PRO A 37 14.39 -2.86 10.89
CA PRO A 37 14.74 -3.85 11.90
C PRO A 37 13.49 -4.45 12.58
N VAL A 38 13.47 -5.78 12.80
CA VAL A 38 12.30 -6.48 13.38
C VAL A 38 11.93 -6.03 14.78
N ASP A 39 12.84 -5.42 15.53
CA ASP A 39 12.57 -4.85 16.85
C ASP A 39 11.69 -3.60 16.81
N THR A 40 11.62 -2.91 15.66
CA THR A 40 10.73 -1.77 15.42
C THR A 40 9.27 -2.16 15.28
N ILE A 41 8.97 -3.44 14.97
CA ILE A 41 7.60 -3.93 14.89
C ILE A 41 6.89 -3.72 16.23
N LEU A 42 5.75 -3.04 16.20
CA LEU A 42 4.95 -2.81 17.40
C LEU A 42 4.47 -4.14 17.99
N LYS A 43 4.63 -4.30 19.31
CA LYS A 43 4.32 -5.55 20.04
C LYS A 43 2.97 -6.21 19.68
N PRO A 44 1.84 -5.48 19.52
CA PRO A 44 0.57 -6.07 19.14
C PRO A 44 0.58 -6.76 17.77
N PHE A 45 1.42 -6.30 16.85
CA PHE A 45 1.49 -6.81 15.48
C PHE A 45 2.58 -7.87 15.27
N ARG A 46 3.40 -8.15 16.28
CA ARG A 46 4.42 -9.19 16.20
C ARG A 46 3.77 -10.56 16.11
N PHE A 47 4.10 -11.31 15.08
CA PHE A 47 3.72 -12.70 14.91
C PHE A 47 4.97 -13.53 14.60
N SER A 48 5.22 -14.53 15.42
CA SER A 48 6.41 -15.38 15.27
C SER A 48 6.06 -16.86 15.24
N PHE A 49 6.85 -17.64 14.52
CA PHE A 49 6.74 -19.08 14.49
C PHE A 49 8.11 -19.74 14.28
N LEU A 50 8.20 -21.01 14.65
CA LEU A 50 9.37 -21.84 14.41
C LEU A 50 9.19 -22.65 13.14
N GLU A 51 10.22 -22.66 12.31
CA GLU A 51 10.32 -23.48 11.12
C GLU A 51 11.74 -24.04 11.03
N ASN A 52 11.88 -25.36 11.04
CA ASN A 52 13.17 -26.05 10.99
C ASN A 52 14.18 -25.58 12.05
N GLY A 53 13.70 -25.28 13.26
CA GLY A 53 14.52 -24.78 14.36
C GLY A 53 14.86 -23.30 14.31
N HIS A 54 14.46 -22.57 13.28
CA HIS A 54 14.65 -21.13 13.14
C HIS A 54 13.39 -20.37 13.54
N LEU A 55 13.58 -19.30 14.32
CA LEU A 55 12.50 -18.39 14.70
C LEU A 55 12.33 -17.32 13.64
N TRP A 56 11.15 -17.22 13.07
CA TRP A 56 10.77 -16.17 12.11
C TRP A 56 9.81 -15.19 12.78
N LEU A 57 10.09 -13.90 12.68
CA LEU A 57 9.27 -12.83 13.26
C LEU A 57 8.78 -11.88 12.15
N PHE A 58 7.48 -11.68 12.11
CA PHE A 58 6.80 -10.86 11.09
C PHE A 58 5.92 -9.80 11.71
N ASP A 59 5.74 -8.68 11.01
CA ASP A 59 4.54 -7.89 11.18
C ASP A 59 3.36 -8.66 10.56
N ILE A 60 2.34 -8.91 11.35
CA ILE A 60 1.17 -9.67 10.91
C ILE A 60 0.48 -9.01 9.70
N ARG A 61 0.57 -7.68 9.57
CA ARG A 61 -0.01 -6.91 8.48
C ARG A 61 0.72 -7.22 7.17
N SER A 62 2.05 -7.25 7.19
CA SER A 62 2.88 -7.59 6.02
C SER A 62 2.68 -9.04 5.59
N LEU A 63 2.58 -9.96 6.55
CA LEU A 63 2.31 -11.36 6.25
C LEU A 63 0.92 -11.57 5.59
N LEU A 64 -0.08 -10.79 5.99
CA LEU A 64 -1.41 -10.80 5.38
C LEU A 64 -1.43 -10.17 3.99
N ALA A 65 -0.64 -9.11 3.77
CA ALA A 65 -0.50 -8.47 2.48
C ALA A 65 0.18 -9.41 1.47
N GLU A 66 1.23 -10.11 1.89
CA GLU A 66 1.93 -11.09 1.06
C GLU A 66 1.02 -12.26 0.65
N ARG A 67 0.19 -12.77 1.56
CA ARG A 67 -0.82 -13.79 1.22
C ARG A 67 -1.74 -13.39 0.08
N LYS A 68 -2.18 -12.14 0.06
CA LYS A 68 -3.08 -11.65 -1.00
C LYS A 68 -2.37 -11.58 -2.34
N ARG A 69 -1.05 -11.31 -2.33
CA ARG A 69 -0.21 -11.22 -3.53
C ARG A 69 0.03 -12.58 -4.18
N VAL A 70 0.19 -13.63 -3.38
CA VAL A 70 0.58 -14.99 -3.84
C VAL A 70 -0.62 -15.95 -3.84
N GLU A 71 -1.77 -15.54 -4.39
CA GLU A 71 -2.94 -16.40 -4.66
C GLU A 71 -3.19 -17.53 -3.63
N ASN A 72 -3.43 -17.13 -2.36
CA ASN A 72 -3.84 -18.04 -1.27
C ASN A 72 -2.84 -19.09 -0.73
N ALA A 73 -1.61 -19.17 -1.20
CA ALA A 73 -0.61 -20.00 -0.57
C ALA A 73 -0.02 -19.29 0.67
N PHE A 74 -0.13 -19.89 1.84
CA PHE A 74 0.57 -19.42 3.03
C PHE A 74 1.93 -20.09 3.12
N ASN A 75 2.90 -19.49 2.47
CA ASN A 75 4.29 -19.89 2.60
C ASN A 75 5.06 -18.86 3.45
N ASN A 76 6.11 -19.34 4.12
CA ASN A 76 7.07 -18.44 4.73
C ASN A 76 7.80 -17.66 3.62
N PRO A 77 7.71 -16.32 3.59
CA PRO A 77 8.30 -15.51 2.51
C PRO A 77 9.82 -15.66 2.35
N TYR A 78 10.52 -16.03 3.42
CA TYR A 78 11.99 -16.20 3.39
C TYR A 78 12.43 -17.59 2.91
N THR A 79 11.64 -18.62 3.19
CA THR A 79 12.00 -20.02 2.88
C THR A 79 11.18 -20.59 1.73
N SER A 80 10.08 -19.96 1.37
CA SER A 80 9.06 -20.46 0.43
C SER A 80 8.39 -21.78 0.87
N LEU A 81 8.63 -22.23 2.10
CA LEU A 81 8.02 -23.44 2.64
C LEU A 81 6.60 -23.16 3.14
N PRO A 82 5.66 -24.12 2.99
CA PRO A 82 4.30 -23.98 3.48
C PRO A 82 4.25 -23.81 5.01
N ILE A 83 3.55 -22.79 5.48
CA ILE A 83 3.32 -22.60 6.92
C ILE A 83 2.36 -23.68 7.42
N VAL A 84 2.74 -24.38 8.49
CA VAL A 84 1.97 -25.51 9.03
C VAL A 84 0.60 -25.06 9.56
N ALA A 85 -0.39 -25.95 9.48
CA ALA A 85 -1.79 -25.68 9.85
C ALA A 85 -1.95 -25.12 11.28
N GLY A 86 -1.16 -25.63 12.24
CA GLY A 86 -1.18 -25.14 13.62
C GLY A 86 -0.78 -23.67 13.75
N THR A 87 0.22 -23.23 12.99
CA THR A 87 0.66 -21.82 12.93
C THR A 87 -0.42 -20.95 12.26
N LEU A 88 -1.09 -21.46 11.21
CA LEU A 88 -2.19 -20.74 10.55
C LEU A 88 -3.39 -20.53 11.48
N LEU A 89 -3.71 -21.52 12.35
CA LEU A 89 -4.75 -21.36 13.37
C LEU A 89 -4.39 -20.27 14.39
N GLN A 90 -3.12 -20.20 14.79
CA GLN A 90 -2.64 -19.16 15.71
C GLN A 90 -2.68 -17.79 15.04
N LEU A 91 -2.27 -17.70 13.78
CA LEU A 91 -2.36 -16.47 12.98
C LEU A 91 -3.81 -15.97 12.89
N ARG A 92 -4.75 -16.87 12.59
CA ARG A 92 -6.19 -16.54 12.58
C ARG A 92 -6.68 -16.03 13.94
N GLY A 93 -6.32 -16.71 15.02
CA GLY A 93 -6.69 -16.30 16.39
C GLY A 93 -6.10 -14.94 16.77
N HIS A 94 -4.87 -14.64 16.33
CA HIS A 94 -4.23 -13.33 16.54
C HIS A 94 -4.93 -12.22 15.76
N ILE A 95 -5.27 -12.45 14.48
CA ILE A 95 -6.05 -11.53 13.65
C ILE A 95 -7.39 -11.19 14.29
N GLU A 96 -8.14 -12.20 14.76
CA GLU A 96 -9.40 -11.96 15.44
C GLU A 96 -9.25 -11.15 16.72
N TRP A 97 -8.21 -11.43 17.50
CA TRP A 97 -7.92 -10.67 18.70
C TRP A 97 -7.62 -9.19 18.41
N LEU A 98 -6.81 -8.91 17.37
CA LEU A 98 -6.52 -7.56 16.91
C LEU A 98 -7.80 -6.85 16.44
N ARG A 99 -8.64 -7.51 15.64
CA ARG A 99 -9.93 -6.97 15.15
C ARG A 99 -10.87 -6.59 16.29
N ARG A 100 -11.03 -7.47 17.27
CA ARG A 100 -11.89 -7.20 18.43
C ARG A 100 -11.42 -6.01 19.25
N ARG A 101 -10.14 -5.72 19.25
CA ARG A 101 -9.54 -4.58 19.96
C ARG A 101 -9.36 -3.35 19.09
N ARG A 102 -9.80 -3.39 17.84
CA ARG A 102 -9.66 -2.31 16.86
C ARG A 102 -8.18 -1.91 16.63
N TYR A 103 -7.24 -2.86 16.82
CA TYR A 103 -5.81 -2.64 16.53
C TYR A 103 -5.48 -2.89 15.06
N LEU A 104 -6.23 -3.74 14.36
CA LEU A 104 -6.06 -3.86 12.93
C LEU A 104 -6.61 -2.59 12.30
N LEU A 105 -5.69 -1.73 12.03
CA LEU A 105 -5.75 -0.89 10.86
C LEU A 105 -5.88 -1.88 9.70
N ASP A 106 -6.91 -1.71 8.90
CA ASP A 106 -7.19 -2.62 7.80
C ASP A 106 -5.89 -2.91 7.04
N ALA A 107 -5.77 -4.13 6.52
CA ALA A 107 -4.69 -4.48 5.59
C ALA A 107 -4.63 -3.53 4.37
N THR A 108 -5.59 -2.64 4.23
CA THR A 108 -5.62 -1.46 3.38
C THR A 108 -4.44 -0.53 3.61
N ASP A 109 -4.04 -0.22 4.85
CA ASP A 109 -2.98 0.79 5.07
C ASP A 109 -1.61 0.32 4.57
N VAL A 110 -1.27 -0.96 4.80
CA VAL A 110 -0.02 -1.54 4.27
C VAL A 110 -0.10 -1.73 2.75
N GLN A 111 -1.30 -2.05 2.22
CA GLN A 111 -1.51 -2.10 0.77
C GLN A 111 -1.46 -0.73 0.11
N GLU A 112 -1.91 0.32 0.81
CA GLU A 112 -1.82 1.69 0.30
C GLU A 112 -0.37 2.14 0.19
N GLU A 113 0.44 1.94 1.22
CA GLU A 113 1.87 2.30 1.18
C GLU A 113 2.61 1.53 0.07
N HIS A 114 2.39 0.24 -0.08
CA HIS A 114 2.98 -0.53 -1.18
C HIS A 114 2.53 -0.01 -2.55
N LYS A 115 1.25 0.29 -2.74
CA LYS A 115 0.75 0.85 -4.00
C LYS A 115 1.36 2.21 -4.31
N ILE A 116 1.52 3.06 -3.29
CA ILE A 116 2.18 4.36 -3.46
C ILE A 116 3.65 4.17 -3.85
N VAL A 117 4.37 3.27 -3.18
CA VAL A 117 5.76 2.95 -3.50
C VAL A 117 5.88 2.41 -4.94
N ASP A 118 5.03 1.47 -5.33
CA ASP A 118 5.00 0.92 -6.68
C ASP A 118 4.67 2.00 -7.74
N LEU A 119 3.76 2.91 -7.40
CA LEU A 119 3.42 4.06 -8.24
C LEU A 119 4.63 4.99 -8.40
N CYS A 120 5.28 5.38 -7.30
CA CYS A 120 6.50 6.17 -7.31
C CYS A 120 7.60 5.50 -8.13
N TYR A 121 7.90 4.24 -7.85
CA TYR A 121 8.90 3.48 -8.58
C TYR A 121 8.63 3.44 -10.10
N THR A 122 7.36 3.30 -10.48
CA THR A 122 6.96 3.30 -11.90
C THR A 122 7.22 4.67 -12.53
N ILE A 123 6.83 5.77 -11.88
CA ILE A 123 7.07 7.13 -12.37
C ILE A 123 8.58 7.43 -12.41
N ASP A 124 9.33 7.02 -11.38
CA ASP A 124 10.79 7.20 -11.31
C ASP A 124 11.50 6.48 -12.46
N SER A 125 11.00 5.29 -12.87
CA SER A 125 11.53 4.55 -14.02
C SER A 125 11.35 5.28 -15.35
N TYR A 126 10.47 6.28 -15.39
CA TYR A 126 10.25 7.16 -16.53
C TYR A 126 11.10 8.46 -16.46
N GLY A 127 11.90 8.63 -15.41
CA GLY A 127 12.84 9.72 -15.26
C GLY A 127 12.39 10.88 -14.36
N TYR A 128 11.30 10.72 -13.61
CA TYR A 128 10.81 11.72 -12.66
C TYR A 128 10.98 11.20 -11.23
N LEU A 129 11.87 11.82 -10.45
CA LEU A 129 12.05 11.45 -9.05
C LEU A 129 10.85 11.92 -8.22
N THR A 130 10.17 10.98 -7.58
CA THR A 130 8.98 11.23 -6.79
C THR A 130 9.22 10.99 -5.29
N ASN A 131 8.25 11.39 -4.48
CA ASN A 131 8.26 11.13 -3.04
C ASN A 131 6.89 10.60 -2.62
N VAL A 132 6.89 9.51 -1.87
CA VAL A 132 5.70 8.84 -1.33
C VAL A 132 4.76 9.81 -0.61
N ASN A 133 5.32 10.80 0.11
CA ASN A 133 4.52 11.78 0.86
C ASN A 133 3.69 12.71 -0.04
N TRP A 134 4.01 12.84 -1.32
CA TRP A 134 3.21 13.66 -2.24
C TRP A 134 1.85 13.01 -2.56
N PHE A 135 1.79 11.68 -2.45
CA PHE A 135 0.58 10.89 -2.69
C PHE A 135 -0.23 10.64 -1.41
N LYS A 136 0.23 11.11 -0.24
CA LYS A 136 -0.51 11.01 1.02
C LYS A 136 -1.51 12.17 1.10
N PHE A 137 -2.75 11.91 0.71
CA PHE A 137 -3.81 12.93 0.77
C PHE A 137 -4.35 13.01 2.20
N PRO A 138 -4.21 14.17 2.89
CA PRO A 138 -4.58 14.31 4.30
C PRO A 138 -6.09 14.30 4.55
N SER A 139 -6.89 14.53 3.52
CA SER A 139 -8.35 14.54 3.60
C SER A 139 -8.99 14.20 2.26
N ILE A 140 -10.25 13.81 2.32
CA ILE A 140 -11.06 13.52 1.15
C ILE A 140 -11.19 14.73 0.22
N ALA A 141 -11.25 15.94 0.79
CA ALA A 141 -11.33 17.18 0.03
C ALA A 141 -10.05 17.44 -0.80
N VAL A 142 -8.88 17.13 -0.24
CA VAL A 142 -7.61 17.26 -0.97
C VAL A 142 -7.51 16.19 -2.06
N MET A 143 -7.96 14.98 -1.80
CA MET A 143 -8.04 13.91 -2.79
C MET A 143 -8.99 14.29 -3.94
N HIS A 144 -10.18 14.81 -3.64
CA HIS A 144 -11.13 15.27 -4.66
C HIS A 144 -10.52 16.38 -5.52
N ARG A 145 -9.86 17.39 -4.91
CA ARG A 145 -9.17 18.43 -5.66
C ARG A 145 -8.11 17.87 -6.62
N PHE A 146 -7.38 16.84 -6.21
CA PHE A 146 -6.43 16.15 -7.08
C PHE A 146 -7.16 15.50 -8.27
N ILE A 147 -8.27 14.79 -8.00
CA ILE A 147 -9.07 14.11 -9.04
C ILE A 147 -9.66 15.12 -10.01
N ASP A 148 -10.28 16.20 -9.50
CA ASP A 148 -10.87 17.27 -10.32
C ASP A 148 -9.81 17.93 -11.21
N THR A 149 -8.61 18.17 -10.65
CA THR A 149 -7.49 18.73 -11.41
C THR A 149 -7.02 17.76 -12.50
N LEU A 150 -6.90 16.48 -12.21
CA LEU A 150 -6.48 15.48 -13.19
C LEU A 150 -7.50 15.37 -14.33
N ASP A 151 -8.79 15.39 -14.00
CA ASP A 151 -9.88 15.34 -14.98
C ASP A 151 -9.90 16.62 -15.84
N GLU A 152 -9.77 17.81 -15.24
CA GLU A 152 -9.69 19.09 -15.96
C GLU A 152 -8.49 19.11 -16.93
N LEU A 153 -7.31 18.67 -16.47
CA LEU A 153 -6.13 18.56 -17.31
C LEU A 153 -6.39 17.63 -18.50
N TRP A 154 -6.96 16.47 -18.23
CA TRP A 154 -7.27 15.48 -19.24
C TRP A 154 -8.32 15.95 -20.26
N ALA A 155 -9.39 16.56 -19.77
CA ALA A 155 -10.53 16.95 -20.63
C ALA A 155 -10.28 18.22 -21.42
N HIS A 156 -9.59 19.23 -20.86
CA HIS A 156 -9.64 20.60 -21.38
C HIS A 156 -8.27 21.26 -21.59
N ARG A 157 -7.35 21.14 -20.63
CA ARG A 157 -6.14 21.99 -20.65
C ARG A 157 -5.11 21.61 -21.70
N LEU A 158 -5.02 20.37 -22.08
CA LEU A 158 -3.88 19.85 -22.85
C LEU A 158 -4.15 19.79 -24.36
N GLY A 159 -5.34 20.18 -24.80
CA GLY A 159 -5.70 20.21 -26.21
C GLY A 159 -5.56 18.87 -26.94
N LEU A 160 -5.60 17.76 -26.18
CA LEU A 160 -5.44 16.41 -26.73
C LEU A 160 -6.62 16.06 -27.65
N THR A 161 -6.30 15.55 -28.83
CA THR A 161 -7.29 14.91 -29.69
C THR A 161 -7.77 13.59 -29.07
N ASN A 162 -8.95 13.13 -29.47
CA ASN A 162 -9.48 11.84 -29.02
C ASN A 162 -8.52 10.68 -29.35
N GLN A 163 -7.83 10.75 -30.48
CA GLN A 163 -6.86 9.74 -30.86
C GLN A 163 -5.64 9.72 -29.93
N GLN A 164 -5.14 10.90 -29.53
CA GLN A 164 -4.03 10.98 -28.57
C GLN A 164 -4.46 10.48 -27.19
N ARG A 165 -5.67 10.81 -26.74
CA ARG A 165 -6.22 10.26 -25.48
C ARG A 165 -6.30 8.73 -25.54
N PHE A 166 -6.78 8.19 -26.66
CA PHE A 166 -6.86 6.73 -26.84
C PHE A 166 -5.48 6.05 -26.85
N THR A 167 -4.43 6.68 -27.38
CA THR A 167 -3.08 6.11 -27.31
C THR A 167 -2.48 6.13 -25.91
N ILE A 168 -2.76 7.18 -25.13
CA ILE A 168 -2.27 7.34 -23.75
C ILE A 168 -3.05 6.41 -22.80
N PHE A 169 -4.38 6.43 -22.90
CA PHE A 169 -5.27 5.62 -22.08
C PHE A 169 -6.39 5.03 -22.95
N PRO A 170 -6.24 3.79 -23.45
CA PRO A 170 -7.22 3.18 -24.36
C PRO A 170 -8.65 3.10 -23.82
N ASP A 171 -8.81 3.10 -22.50
CA ASP A 171 -10.10 3.09 -21.80
C ASP A 171 -10.56 4.51 -21.37
N TRP A 172 -10.18 5.53 -22.13
CA TRP A 172 -10.37 6.94 -21.78
C TRP A 172 -11.84 7.37 -21.66
N ASP A 173 -12.76 6.71 -22.41
CA ASP A 173 -14.18 6.98 -22.31
C ASP A 173 -14.76 6.63 -20.93
N SER A 174 -14.07 5.77 -20.20
CA SER A 174 -14.43 5.36 -18.84
C SER A 174 -13.69 6.14 -17.73
N LEU A 175 -12.87 7.17 -18.07
CA LEU A 175 -12.16 7.96 -17.07
C LEU A 175 -13.13 8.53 -16.04
N GLU A 176 -14.21 9.17 -16.47
CA GLU A 176 -15.29 9.63 -15.60
C GLU A 176 -15.91 8.46 -14.81
N GLY A 177 -16.12 7.32 -15.44
CA GLY A 177 -16.61 6.10 -14.79
C GLY A 177 -15.69 5.59 -13.68
N HIS A 178 -14.38 5.73 -13.85
CA HIS A 178 -13.39 5.39 -12.80
C HIS A 178 -13.33 6.43 -11.68
N LEU A 179 -13.44 7.71 -12.01
CA LEU A 179 -13.29 8.81 -11.06
C LEU A 179 -14.58 9.10 -10.28
N THR A 180 -15.75 8.96 -10.89
CA THR A 180 -17.06 9.22 -10.24
C THR A 180 -17.28 8.43 -8.96
N PRO A 181 -17.00 7.11 -8.88
CA PRO A 181 -17.12 6.36 -7.63
C PRO A 181 -16.20 6.88 -6.53
N LEU A 182 -15.01 7.39 -6.89
CA LEU A 182 -14.03 7.95 -5.96
C LEU A 182 -14.54 9.25 -5.34
N ILE A 183 -15.12 10.13 -6.17
CA ILE A 183 -15.70 11.41 -5.74
C ILE A 183 -16.92 11.19 -4.85
N ARG A 184 -17.70 10.14 -5.10
CA ARG A 184 -18.89 9.79 -4.29
C ARG A 184 -18.56 9.08 -2.98
N SER A 185 -17.35 8.58 -2.81
CA SER A 185 -16.94 7.88 -1.60
C SER A 185 -16.72 8.85 -0.44
N ASN A 186 -17.39 8.62 0.68
CA ASN A 186 -17.18 9.37 1.92
C ASN A 186 -16.16 8.70 2.86
N HIS A 187 -15.55 7.59 2.45
CA HIS A 187 -14.59 6.84 3.26
C HIS A 187 -13.20 6.93 2.64
N LEU A 188 -12.37 7.83 3.20
CA LEU A 188 -11.05 8.16 2.64
C LEU A 188 -10.16 6.95 2.35
N PRO A 189 -9.94 5.96 3.26
CA PRO A 189 -9.08 4.82 2.98
C PRO A 189 -9.54 3.99 1.78
N THR A 190 -10.84 3.74 1.64
CA THR A 190 -11.38 3.00 0.50
C THR A 190 -11.19 3.76 -0.80
N ALA A 191 -11.45 5.07 -0.79
CA ALA A 191 -11.28 5.93 -1.95
C ALA A 191 -9.80 6.03 -2.37
N LEU A 192 -8.87 6.16 -1.42
CA LEU A 192 -7.43 6.17 -1.67
C LEU A 192 -6.96 4.86 -2.31
N ASN A 193 -7.38 3.72 -1.77
CA ASN A 193 -7.02 2.42 -2.33
C ASN A 193 -7.48 2.26 -3.79
N GLN A 194 -8.67 2.73 -4.12
CA GLN A 194 -9.19 2.73 -5.49
C GLN A 194 -8.43 3.74 -6.36
N LEU A 195 -8.14 4.94 -5.84
CA LEU A 195 -7.38 5.96 -6.56
C LEU A 195 -5.99 5.45 -6.96
N TYR A 196 -5.23 4.87 -6.02
CA TYR A 196 -3.89 4.34 -6.34
C TYR A 196 -3.95 3.21 -7.35
N THR A 197 -4.96 2.35 -7.27
CA THR A 197 -5.18 1.30 -8.28
C THR A 197 -5.45 1.92 -9.65
N PHE A 198 -6.31 2.93 -9.72
CA PHE A 198 -6.60 3.65 -10.96
C PHE A 198 -5.33 4.33 -11.52
N LEU A 199 -4.59 5.10 -10.69
CA LEU A 199 -3.37 5.78 -11.13
C LEU A 199 -2.32 4.80 -11.67
N PHE A 200 -2.17 3.66 -11.02
CA PHE A 200 -1.24 2.62 -11.47
C PHE A 200 -1.62 2.04 -12.84
N VAL A 201 -2.91 1.83 -13.08
CA VAL A 201 -3.41 1.42 -14.40
C VAL A 201 -3.21 2.53 -15.42
N PHE A 202 -3.59 3.76 -15.08
CA PHE A 202 -3.52 4.93 -15.96
C PHE A 202 -2.11 5.19 -16.51
N ILE A 203 -1.08 5.20 -15.64
CA ILE A 203 0.31 5.46 -16.07
C ILE A 203 0.96 4.30 -16.85
N ARG A 204 0.31 3.15 -16.92
CA ARG A 204 0.84 1.94 -17.60
C ARG A 204 0.02 1.50 -18.80
N ALA A 205 -1.14 2.10 -19.02
CA ALA A 205 -2.11 1.67 -20.02
C ALA A 205 -1.61 1.78 -21.46
N ALA A 206 -0.81 2.81 -21.76
CA ALA A 206 -0.29 3.03 -23.09
C ALA A 206 0.64 1.89 -23.55
N ALA A 207 0.60 1.58 -24.84
CA ALA A 207 1.44 0.55 -25.44
C ALA A 207 2.92 0.95 -25.48
N ASN A 208 3.22 2.21 -25.85
CA ASN A 208 4.58 2.72 -25.94
C ASN A 208 5.03 3.44 -24.67
N LYS A 209 6.35 3.65 -24.54
CA LYS A 209 6.94 4.26 -23.35
C LYS A 209 6.65 5.77 -23.29
N GLU A 210 6.66 6.45 -24.42
CA GLU A 210 6.47 7.89 -24.53
C GLU A 210 5.10 8.33 -24.00
N ASP A 211 4.05 7.61 -24.36
CA ASP A 211 2.70 7.87 -23.87
C ASP A 211 2.54 7.51 -22.38
N ARG A 212 3.26 6.52 -21.86
CA ARG A 212 3.32 6.23 -20.40
C ARG A 212 4.00 7.36 -19.64
N VAL A 213 5.10 7.89 -20.18
CA VAL A 213 5.77 9.07 -19.63
C VAL A 213 4.79 10.24 -19.58
N LEU A 214 4.04 10.46 -20.64
CA LEU A 214 3.06 11.56 -20.73
C LEU A 214 1.91 11.38 -19.71
N ALA A 215 1.37 10.17 -19.55
CA ALA A 215 0.40 9.87 -18.51
C ALA A 215 0.94 10.18 -17.10
N SER A 216 2.21 9.85 -16.84
CA SER A 216 2.86 10.15 -15.56
C SER A 216 3.03 11.65 -15.34
N VAL A 217 3.33 12.42 -16.39
CA VAL A 217 3.41 13.89 -16.35
C VAL A 217 2.06 14.48 -15.93
N TYR A 218 0.94 13.97 -16.44
CA TYR A 218 -0.39 14.46 -16.06
C TYR A 218 -0.70 14.22 -14.58
N VAL A 219 -0.33 13.05 -14.07
CA VAL A 219 -0.43 12.75 -12.63
C VAL A 219 0.43 13.71 -11.81
N LEU A 220 1.68 13.96 -12.23
CA LEU A 220 2.57 14.92 -11.56
C LEU A 220 2.04 16.35 -11.63
N MET A 221 1.49 16.79 -12.76
CA MET A 221 0.84 18.09 -12.88
C MET A 221 -0.28 18.24 -11.86
N ALA A 222 -1.20 17.29 -11.79
CA ALA A 222 -2.28 17.31 -10.80
C ALA A 222 -1.75 17.32 -9.36
N LEU A 223 -0.67 16.58 -9.07
CA LEU A 223 -0.03 16.59 -7.75
C LEU A 223 0.55 17.96 -7.37
N THR A 224 1.08 18.73 -8.32
CA THR A 224 1.62 20.07 -8.01
C THR A 224 0.55 21.03 -7.47
N HIS A 225 -0.71 20.78 -7.75
CA HIS A 225 -1.82 21.61 -7.26
C HIS A 225 -2.24 21.29 -5.82
N VAL A 226 -1.91 20.09 -5.32
CA VAL A 226 -2.32 19.62 -3.99
C VAL A 226 -1.15 19.32 -3.05
N SER A 227 0.05 19.12 -3.57
CA SER A 227 1.26 18.82 -2.80
C SER A 227 2.32 19.93 -2.99
N GLN A 228 2.67 20.58 -1.88
CA GLN A 228 3.74 21.60 -1.89
C GLN A 228 5.09 20.98 -2.30
N GLY A 229 5.40 19.76 -1.85
CA GLY A 229 6.64 19.09 -2.21
C GLY A 229 6.72 18.77 -3.71
N ALA A 230 5.61 18.32 -4.33
CA ALA A 230 5.54 18.12 -5.78
C ALA A 230 5.71 19.45 -6.54
N ARG A 231 5.08 20.52 -6.08
CA ARG A 231 5.21 21.86 -6.69
C ARG A 231 6.63 22.38 -6.62
N GLN A 232 7.34 22.18 -5.51
CA GLN A 232 8.74 22.59 -5.36
C GLN A 232 9.68 21.77 -6.25
N ALA A 233 9.41 20.48 -6.43
CA ALA A 233 10.20 19.60 -7.27
C ALA A 233 9.96 19.85 -8.77
N PHE A 234 8.72 20.17 -9.15
CA PHE A 234 8.31 20.37 -10.55
C PHE A 234 7.56 21.71 -10.76
N PRO A 235 8.21 22.87 -10.49
CA PRO A 235 7.55 24.18 -10.59
C PRO A 235 7.05 24.48 -12.02
N TRP A 236 7.73 23.97 -13.03
CA TRP A 236 7.36 24.12 -14.42
C TRP A 236 6.07 23.38 -14.80
N LEU A 237 5.74 22.27 -14.12
CA LEU A 237 4.48 21.56 -14.32
C LEU A 237 3.27 22.28 -13.71
N HIS A 238 3.50 23.09 -12.69
CA HIS A 238 2.42 23.82 -12.03
C HIS A 238 1.90 24.99 -12.84
N ASN A 239 2.72 25.54 -13.72
CA ASN A 239 2.43 26.74 -14.50
C ASN A 239 1.93 26.43 -15.93
N LEU A 240 1.85 25.16 -16.29
CA LEU A 240 1.25 24.69 -17.54
C LEU A 240 -0.26 24.56 -17.40
#